data_2ef6e1637712b148e71dced76d70a1d6
#
_entry.id   2ef6e1637712b148e71dced76d70a1d6
#
_cell.length_a   1.000
_cell.length_b   1.000
_cell.length_c   1.000
_cell.angle_alpha   90.00
_cell.angle_beta   90.00
_cell.angle_gamma   90.00
#
_symmetry.space_group_name_H-M   'P 1'
#
loop_
_entity.id
_entity.type
_entity.pdbx_description
1 polymer ?
#
loop_
_entity_poly.entity_id
_entity_poly.type
_entity_poly.pdbx_seq_one_letter_code
_entity_poly.pdbx_strand_id
1 'polypeptide(L)'
;MSSRPLGRSLDPLPGESLQGFLLRLSCRLHIAPLHLARLTGCAAASSPAISRQSMIDLGTATFSHATRLTTGEAAALTLVPWAARYPPIGRALSRSSPESAVRESWLFSPGIRYCPSCLRGDGSPVQEQYGGPWRKYWILPVAFACPQHRLLLMDDCPQEHSPTEQGNWQLIRYAAGSAMHPAQCRRPARAAGRGPASPSCGTRLDLPGTGNGRPDPAGQDTLDAQQRLLSLLDGLHTAEAAATTFTDIKVITALLCDSWPLGRELMDPPMAAAVSRHVHRLNISSYRALARPPGDVLATAGLLTAALTILDSPDLAGTVARHVQTRKTGSPSKSSWARVLDRHHPECSAALRDAAEPATRVFRRTAGPNSRKAPSRTAGYRPRHIPALLPQDWYDAHLARLGYRVAKSMRRAGAVILVQWAAGGSMGDAASYLGIRAPGSTHQYAPDLTRWLRDHGPGDFTAALRNLAAQLDSDPGLINYQRRRQAMREWCLGPGTWQQLTTRLAPVPGPVQPVLNDRKRQAASAFTWAYVTQGEPRFAPHPIQDSQPGPVQRDWARNRSSTWSLLTRPGRFIHYAELRKLLIEHGDRLAKDIDYSG
;
A
#
# COMPACT_ATOMS: atom_id res chain seq x y z
N MET A 1 -8.43 -7.09 27.92
CA MET A 1 -9.64 -6.61 28.65
C MET A 1 -10.80 -6.71 27.68
N SER A 2 -11.78 -7.56 27.94
CA SER A 2 -13.02 -7.65 27.14
C SER A 2 -13.79 -6.33 27.31
N SER A 3 -13.85 -5.51 26.25
CA SER A 3 -14.63 -4.28 26.31
C SER A 3 -16.12 -4.62 26.39
N ARG A 4 -16.83 -4.00 27.34
CA ARG A 4 -18.29 -4.13 27.43
C ARG A 4 -18.89 -3.61 26.11
N PRO A 5 -19.76 -4.39 25.44
CA PRO A 5 -20.36 -3.96 24.19
C PRO A 5 -21.24 -2.73 24.39
N LEU A 6 -21.23 -1.83 23.41
CA LEU A 6 -22.14 -0.70 23.34
C LEU A 6 -23.57 -1.19 23.05
N GLY A 7 -24.57 -0.39 23.43
CA GLY A 7 -25.93 -0.63 22.96
C GLY A 7 -26.03 -0.44 21.44
N ARG A 8 -26.75 -1.32 20.73
CA ARG A 8 -27.11 -1.08 19.33
C ARG A 8 -28.10 0.10 19.28
N SER A 9 -27.65 1.23 18.82
CA SER A 9 -28.44 2.47 18.86
C SER A 9 -28.64 3.09 17.47
N LEU A 10 -27.90 2.68 16.48
CA LEU A 10 -28.03 3.06 15.07
C LEU A 10 -27.71 1.85 14.18
N ASP A 11 -28.43 1.76 13.07
CA ASP A 11 -28.11 0.84 11.99
C ASP A 11 -27.21 1.51 10.93
N PRO A 12 -26.34 0.76 10.27
CA PRO A 12 -25.62 1.24 9.11
C PRO A 12 -26.59 1.64 7.98
N LEU A 13 -26.32 2.77 7.33
CA LEU A 13 -27.07 3.17 6.15
C LEU A 13 -26.54 2.46 4.90
N PRO A 14 -27.37 2.22 3.87
CA PRO A 14 -26.94 1.58 2.64
C PRO A 14 -25.72 2.29 2.02
N GLY A 15 -24.65 1.54 1.72
CA GLY A 15 -23.41 2.08 1.13
C GLY A 15 -22.61 3.03 2.04
N GLU A 16 -22.91 3.08 3.31
CA GLU A 16 -22.19 3.90 4.28
C GLU A 16 -20.77 3.39 4.54
N SER A 17 -19.85 4.30 4.78
CA SER A 17 -18.46 3.98 5.17
C SER A 17 -18.33 3.76 6.67
N LEU A 18 -17.35 2.96 7.10
CA LEU A 18 -16.99 2.77 8.50
C LEU A 18 -16.81 4.10 9.25
N GLN A 19 -16.13 5.07 8.62
CA GLN A 19 -15.90 6.37 9.25
C GLN A 19 -17.19 7.18 9.36
N GLY A 20 -18.08 7.11 8.37
CA GLY A 20 -19.41 7.73 8.40
C GLY A 20 -20.26 7.17 9.53
N PHE A 21 -20.36 5.85 9.62
CA PHE A 21 -21.06 5.16 10.69
C PHE A 21 -20.54 5.54 12.08
N LEU A 22 -19.23 5.56 12.26
CA LEU A 22 -18.62 5.99 13.53
C LEU A 22 -18.94 7.45 13.88
N LEU A 23 -19.03 8.35 12.91
CA LEU A 23 -19.41 9.74 13.14
C LEU A 23 -20.87 9.86 13.60
N ARG A 24 -21.78 9.12 12.96
CA ARG A 24 -23.21 9.10 13.35
C ARG A 24 -23.40 8.46 14.72
N LEU A 25 -22.74 7.35 14.99
CA LEU A 25 -22.79 6.67 16.28
C LEU A 25 -22.16 7.54 17.40
N SER A 26 -21.07 8.24 17.10
CA SER A 26 -20.43 9.21 18.01
C SER A 26 -21.38 10.35 18.38
N CYS A 27 -22.07 10.93 17.38
CA CYS A 27 -23.07 11.96 17.57
C CYS A 27 -24.22 11.44 18.45
N ARG A 28 -24.74 10.25 18.16
CA ARG A 28 -25.84 9.60 18.90
C ARG A 28 -25.50 9.32 20.36
N LEU A 29 -24.28 8.86 20.63
CA LEU A 29 -23.84 8.47 21.97
C LEU A 29 -23.19 9.62 22.75
N HIS A 30 -23.02 10.80 22.15
CA HIS A 30 -22.25 11.91 22.71
C HIS A 30 -20.83 11.55 23.14
N ILE A 31 -20.19 10.62 22.40
CA ILE A 31 -18.81 10.18 22.63
C ILE A 31 -17.93 10.76 21.53
N ALA A 32 -16.75 11.28 21.88
CA ALA A 32 -15.81 11.78 20.88
C ALA A 32 -15.47 10.68 19.84
N PRO A 33 -15.48 10.98 18.51
CA PRO A 33 -15.36 9.96 17.46
C PRO A 33 -14.11 9.09 17.59
N LEU A 34 -12.96 9.68 17.96
CA LEU A 34 -11.72 8.93 18.14
C LEU A 34 -11.76 8.04 19.40
N HIS A 35 -12.42 8.51 20.46
CA HIS A 35 -12.61 7.67 21.64
C HIS A 35 -13.51 6.47 21.33
N LEU A 36 -14.62 6.70 20.64
CA LEU A 36 -15.49 5.63 20.14
C LEU A 36 -14.72 4.62 19.27
N ALA A 37 -13.88 5.11 18.35
CA ALA A 37 -13.05 4.26 17.52
C ALA A 37 -12.06 3.38 18.31
N ARG A 38 -11.55 3.90 19.42
CA ARG A 38 -10.69 3.13 20.35
C ARG A 38 -11.50 2.07 21.10
N LEU A 39 -12.68 2.42 21.59
CA LEU A 39 -13.58 1.49 22.28
C LEU A 39 -14.03 0.35 21.36
N THR A 40 -14.22 0.63 20.07
CA THR A 40 -14.65 -0.35 19.06
C THR A 40 -13.49 -1.09 18.38
N GLY A 41 -12.25 -0.85 18.80
CA GLY A 41 -11.07 -1.51 18.21
C GLY A 41 -10.64 -0.99 16.83
N CYS A 42 -11.26 0.08 16.32
CA CYS A 42 -10.90 0.67 15.02
C CYS A 42 -9.61 1.52 15.07
N ALA A 43 -9.19 1.93 16.25
CA ALA A 43 -7.97 2.71 16.46
C ALA A 43 -7.19 2.21 17.67
N ALA A 44 -5.87 2.24 17.60
CA ALA A 44 -5.02 1.98 18.75
C ALA A 44 -5.13 3.11 19.79
N ALA A 45 -4.84 2.81 21.05
CA ALA A 45 -4.94 3.77 22.15
C ALA A 45 -4.08 5.03 21.92
N SER A 46 -2.93 4.90 21.27
CA SER A 46 -2.01 5.99 20.95
C SER A 46 -2.28 6.70 19.61
N SER A 47 -3.24 6.23 18.82
CA SER A 47 -3.49 6.81 17.48
C SER A 47 -4.11 8.20 17.60
N PRO A 48 -3.56 9.21 16.87
CA PRO A 48 -4.13 10.58 16.88
C PRO A 48 -5.34 10.72 15.96
N ALA A 49 -5.63 9.72 15.13
CA ALA A 49 -6.73 9.73 14.17
C ALA A 49 -7.04 8.31 13.69
N ILE A 50 -8.16 8.12 12.99
CA ILE A 50 -8.45 6.90 12.25
C ILE A 50 -7.82 7.01 10.86
N SER A 51 -6.93 6.08 10.56
CA SER A 51 -6.37 5.93 9.22
C SER A 51 -7.42 5.43 8.23
N ARG A 52 -7.33 5.84 6.96
CA ARG A 52 -8.12 5.22 5.86
C ARG A 52 -7.85 3.72 5.74
N GLN A 53 -6.72 3.25 6.26
CA GLN A 53 -6.38 1.83 6.30
C GLN A 53 -7.42 0.99 7.04
N SER A 54 -8.15 1.54 8.03
CA SER A 54 -9.23 0.83 8.70
C SER A 54 -10.38 0.43 7.75
N MET A 55 -10.47 1.06 6.57
CA MET A 55 -11.46 0.69 5.54
C MET A 55 -11.13 -0.63 4.83
N ILE A 56 -9.91 -1.14 4.96
CA ILE A 56 -9.48 -2.43 4.38
C ILE A 56 -8.92 -3.40 5.43
N ASP A 57 -8.69 -2.93 6.66
CA ASP A 57 -8.05 -3.69 7.73
C ASP A 57 -8.83 -3.45 9.04
N LEU A 58 -10.10 -3.82 9.04
CA LEU A 58 -10.96 -3.78 10.21
C LEU A 58 -10.97 -5.14 10.90
N GLY A 59 -10.68 -5.19 12.17
CA GLY A 59 -10.96 -6.36 13.01
C GLY A 59 -12.48 -6.56 13.15
N THR A 60 -13.13 -7.12 12.11
CA THR A 60 -14.60 -7.19 12.01
C THR A 60 -15.24 -7.87 13.21
N ALA A 61 -14.65 -8.95 13.73
CA ALA A 61 -15.19 -9.66 14.91
C ALA A 61 -15.21 -8.76 16.17
N THR A 62 -14.11 -8.05 16.44
CA THR A 62 -14.02 -7.13 17.59
C THR A 62 -14.98 -5.95 17.44
N PHE A 63 -15.05 -5.38 16.21
CA PHE A 63 -15.94 -4.28 15.91
C PHE A 63 -17.41 -4.68 16.02
N SER A 64 -17.79 -5.84 15.46
CA SER A 64 -19.14 -6.41 15.54
C SER A 64 -19.56 -6.64 16.99
N HIS A 65 -18.70 -7.26 17.78
CA HIS A 65 -18.95 -7.46 19.21
C HIS A 65 -19.18 -6.12 19.94
N ALA A 66 -18.29 -5.15 19.72
CA ALA A 66 -18.37 -3.85 20.39
C ALA A 66 -19.61 -3.03 20.00
N THR A 67 -20.06 -3.09 18.74
CA THR A 67 -21.18 -2.30 18.20
C THR A 67 -22.50 -3.07 18.13
N ARG A 68 -22.49 -4.37 18.39
CA ARG A 68 -23.61 -5.31 18.21
C ARG A 68 -24.12 -5.39 16.76
N LEU A 69 -23.27 -5.10 15.81
CA LEU A 69 -23.52 -5.39 14.40
C LEU A 69 -23.19 -6.84 14.11
N THR A 70 -23.80 -7.41 13.10
CA THR A 70 -23.36 -8.68 12.54
C THR A 70 -22.01 -8.49 11.85
N THR A 71 -21.24 -9.57 11.66
CA THR A 71 -19.97 -9.53 10.91
C THR A 71 -20.17 -9.07 9.48
N GLY A 72 -21.32 -9.42 8.85
CA GLY A 72 -21.70 -8.97 7.52
C GLY A 72 -21.93 -7.45 7.46
N GLU A 73 -22.69 -6.89 8.41
CA GLU A 73 -22.90 -5.44 8.50
C GLU A 73 -21.59 -4.69 8.74
N ALA A 74 -20.74 -5.20 9.62
CA ALA A 74 -19.43 -4.59 9.87
C ALA A 74 -18.52 -4.64 8.61
N ALA A 75 -18.49 -5.77 7.91
CA ALA A 75 -17.73 -5.91 6.66
C ALA A 75 -18.29 -4.98 5.57
N ALA A 76 -19.62 -4.83 5.47
CA ALA A 76 -20.29 -3.95 4.50
C ALA A 76 -19.91 -2.47 4.64
N LEU A 77 -19.51 -2.02 5.84
CA LEU A 77 -18.99 -0.67 6.08
C LEU A 77 -17.57 -0.45 5.52
N THR A 78 -16.87 -1.50 5.14
CA THR A 78 -15.49 -1.46 4.63
C THR A 78 -15.43 -1.61 3.11
N LEU A 79 -14.22 -1.50 2.56
CA LEU A 79 -13.96 -1.75 1.14
C LEU A 79 -13.65 -3.24 0.84
N VAL A 80 -13.51 -4.08 1.87
CA VAL A 80 -13.14 -5.49 1.74
C VAL A 80 -14.06 -6.27 0.78
N PRO A 81 -15.40 -6.07 0.77
CA PRO A 81 -16.29 -6.75 -0.17
C PRO A 81 -15.96 -6.50 -1.65
N TRP A 82 -15.26 -5.41 -1.97
CA TRP A 82 -14.85 -5.07 -3.33
C TRP A 82 -13.46 -5.59 -3.72
N ALA A 83 -12.76 -6.32 -2.83
CA ALA A 83 -11.36 -6.71 -3.03
C ALA A 83 -11.11 -7.54 -4.30
N ALA A 84 -12.04 -8.45 -4.64
CA ALA A 84 -11.94 -9.27 -5.85
C ALA A 84 -12.23 -8.48 -7.14
N ARG A 85 -12.98 -7.36 -7.04
CA ARG A 85 -13.44 -6.55 -8.16
C ARG A 85 -12.57 -5.35 -8.44
N TYR A 86 -11.97 -4.79 -7.40
CA TYR A 86 -11.11 -3.60 -7.46
C TYR A 86 -9.68 -3.97 -7.07
N PRO A 87 -8.79 -4.25 -8.03
CA PRO A 87 -7.46 -4.79 -7.78
C PRO A 87 -6.60 -4.05 -6.77
N PRO A 88 -6.68 -2.68 -6.65
CA PRO A 88 -5.92 -1.98 -5.61
C PRO A 88 -6.24 -2.44 -4.19
N ILE A 89 -7.49 -2.79 -3.88
CA ILE A 89 -7.89 -3.33 -2.57
C ILE A 89 -7.33 -4.74 -2.39
N GLY A 90 -7.51 -5.63 -3.37
CA GLY A 90 -7.00 -7.00 -3.33
C GLY A 90 -5.48 -7.02 -3.13
N ARG A 91 -4.74 -6.17 -3.87
CA ARG A 91 -3.28 -6.03 -3.70
C ARG A 91 -2.89 -5.46 -2.33
N ALA A 92 -3.70 -4.59 -1.76
CA ALA A 92 -3.45 -4.05 -0.43
C ALA A 92 -3.65 -5.11 0.66
N LEU A 93 -4.65 -5.96 0.53
CA LEU A 93 -4.94 -7.07 1.45
C LEU A 93 -3.90 -8.20 1.36
N SER A 94 -3.41 -8.51 0.16
CA SER A 94 -2.42 -9.58 -0.06
C SER A 94 -0.99 -9.21 0.38
N ARG A 95 -0.75 -7.97 0.78
CA ARG A 95 0.57 -7.51 1.21
C ARG A 95 0.80 -7.78 2.70
N SER A 96 1.94 -8.39 2.99
CA SER A 96 2.36 -8.73 4.36
C SER A 96 2.69 -7.53 5.26
N SER A 97 2.62 -6.29 4.74
CA SER A 97 2.91 -5.07 5.49
C SER A 97 1.89 -3.97 5.19
N PRO A 98 1.24 -3.40 6.21
CA PRO A 98 0.32 -2.25 6.05
C PRO A 98 0.96 -1.04 5.37
N GLU A 99 2.25 -0.79 5.58
CA GLU A 99 2.97 0.29 4.89
C GLU A 99 3.06 0.08 3.38
N SER A 100 3.08 -1.18 2.93
CA SER A 100 3.06 -1.52 1.51
C SER A 100 1.68 -1.27 0.88
N ALA A 101 0.60 -1.41 1.64
CA ALA A 101 -0.76 -1.12 1.19
C ALA A 101 -0.95 0.37 0.89
N VAL A 102 -0.40 1.25 1.72
CA VAL A 102 -0.44 2.72 1.52
C VAL A 102 0.25 3.16 0.21
N ARG A 103 1.14 2.32 -0.34
CA ARG A 103 1.84 2.61 -1.60
C ARG A 103 1.06 2.28 -2.86
N GLU A 104 -0.12 1.64 -2.76
CA GLU A 104 -1.00 1.45 -3.91
C GLU A 104 -1.71 2.77 -4.24
N SER A 105 -1.28 3.40 -5.33
CA SER A 105 -1.68 4.77 -5.69
C SER A 105 -3.17 4.92 -5.98
N TRP A 106 -3.85 3.85 -6.41
CA TRP A 106 -5.29 3.86 -6.72
C TRP A 106 -6.15 3.26 -5.60
N LEU A 107 -5.60 2.99 -4.43
CA LEU A 107 -6.35 2.46 -3.31
C LEU A 107 -7.32 3.49 -2.73
N PHE A 108 -6.83 4.72 -2.51
CA PHE A 108 -7.60 5.81 -1.94
C PHE A 108 -7.49 7.07 -2.78
N SER A 109 -8.58 7.82 -2.88
CA SER A 109 -8.56 9.18 -3.42
C SER A 109 -7.55 10.05 -2.64
N PRO A 110 -6.81 10.96 -3.28
CA PRO A 110 -5.95 11.91 -2.58
C PRO A 110 -6.71 12.80 -1.59
N GLY A 111 -7.94 13.20 -1.93
CA GLY A 111 -8.85 13.98 -1.08
C GLY A 111 -10.02 13.15 -0.54
N ILE A 112 -10.83 13.76 0.33
CA ILE A 112 -12.14 13.23 0.72
C ILE A 112 -13.17 13.90 -0.17
N ARG A 113 -14.04 13.08 -0.77
CA ARG A 113 -15.10 13.52 -1.66
C ARG A 113 -16.44 13.31 -0.98
N TYR A 114 -17.43 14.16 -1.29
CA TYR A 114 -18.77 14.04 -0.73
C TYR A 114 -19.82 14.67 -1.64
N CYS A 115 -21.07 14.23 -1.46
CA CYS A 115 -22.24 14.88 -2.03
C CYS A 115 -23.01 15.55 -0.89
N PRO A 116 -23.23 16.88 -0.91
CA PRO A 116 -23.96 17.58 0.13
C PRO A 116 -25.37 17.05 0.35
N SER A 117 -26.06 16.72 -0.74
CA SER A 117 -27.43 16.19 -0.66
C SER A 117 -27.51 14.80 -0.01
N CYS A 118 -26.52 13.92 -0.26
CA CYS A 118 -26.42 12.65 0.46
C CYS A 118 -26.16 12.86 1.97
N LEU A 119 -25.29 13.83 2.32
CA LEU A 119 -24.98 14.13 3.73
C LEU A 119 -26.16 14.75 4.47
N ARG A 120 -27.06 15.44 3.75
CA ARG A 120 -28.30 15.98 4.32
C ARG A 120 -29.24 14.86 4.74
N GLY A 121 -29.24 13.74 4.02
CA GLY A 121 -30.09 12.59 4.29
C GLY A 121 -31.33 12.54 3.40
N ASP A 122 -32.21 11.61 3.73
CA ASP A 122 -33.41 11.27 2.97
C ASP A 122 -34.71 11.87 3.58
N GLY A 123 -34.60 12.74 4.60
CA GLY A 123 -35.73 13.33 5.33
C GLY A 123 -36.29 12.43 6.42
N SER A 124 -35.72 11.25 6.66
CA SER A 124 -36.10 10.43 7.81
C SER A 124 -35.64 11.07 9.14
N PRO A 125 -36.39 10.94 10.24
CA PRO A 125 -36.03 11.54 11.55
C PRO A 125 -34.60 11.16 12.00
N VAL A 126 -34.16 9.94 11.70
CA VAL A 126 -32.81 9.46 12.06
C VAL A 126 -31.74 10.21 11.27
N GLN A 127 -31.95 10.44 9.98
CA GLN A 127 -30.97 11.15 9.15
C GLN A 127 -31.03 12.66 9.31
N GLU A 128 -32.20 13.23 9.62
CA GLU A 128 -32.31 14.65 10.02
C GLU A 128 -31.51 14.93 11.30
N GLN A 129 -31.56 14.02 12.27
CA GLN A 129 -30.89 14.20 13.56
C GLN A 129 -29.39 13.88 13.49
N TYR A 130 -29.01 12.81 12.77
CA TYR A 130 -27.62 12.27 12.76
C TYR A 130 -26.93 12.38 11.41
N GLY A 131 -27.54 13.03 10.44
CA GLY A 131 -27.04 13.20 9.08
C GLY A 131 -27.17 11.95 8.21
N GLY A 132 -27.07 12.15 6.90
CA GLY A 132 -27.03 11.08 5.91
C GLY A 132 -25.66 10.39 5.83
N PRO A 133 -25.56 9.37 4.97
CA PRO A 133 -24.38 8.52 4.90
C PRO A 133 -23.18 9.19 4.24
N TRP A 134 -22.01 9.07 4.84
CA TRP A 134 -20.76 9.18 4.14
C TRP A 134 -20.55 7.90 3.31
N ARG A 135 -20.76 7.98 1.99
CA ARG A 135 -20.70 6.82 1.11
C ARG A 135 -19.29 6.26 1.03
N LYS A 136 -19.10 4.93 1.13
CA LYS A 136 -17.79 4.29 1.12
C LYS A 136 -17.06 4.42 -0.22
N TYR A 137 -17.78 4.50 -1.37
CA TYR A 137 -17.16 4.66 -2.67
C TYR A 137 -16.49 6.03 -2.85
N TRP A 138 -16.88 7.06 -2.09
CA TRP A 138 -16.24 8.40 -2.17
C TRP A 138 -14.76 8.40 -1.81
N ILE A 139 -14.32 7.36 -1.10
CA ILE A 139 -12.90 7.19 -0.73
C ILE A 139 -12.07 6.69 -1.91
N LEU A 140 -12.72 6.10 -2.93
CA LEU A 140 -12.04 5.54 -4.09
C LEU A 140 -11.66 6.62 -5.10
N PRO A 141 -10.52 6.49 -5.80
CA PRO A 141 -10.12 7.40 -6.86
C PRO A 141 -11.07 7.44 -8.06
N VAL A 142 -11.95 6.46 -8.18
CA VAL A 142 -12.92 6.32 -9.27
C VAL A 142 -14.27 6.99 -8.99
N ALA A 143 -14.40 7.69 -7.88
CA ALA A 143 -15.62 8.42 -7.54
C ALA A 143 -15.49 9.91 -7.90
N PHE A 144 -16.39 10.44 -8.72
CA PHE A 144 -16.40 11.85 -9.13
C PHE A 144 -17.79 12.47 -9.20
N ALA A 145 -18.84 11.66 -9.25
CA ALA A 145 -20.21 12.14 -9.31
C ALA A 145 -21.12 11.34 -8.35
N CYS A 146 -22.25 11.95 -8.01
CA CYS A 146 -23.34 11.31 -7.28
C CYS A 146 -24.50 11.03 -8.24
N PRO A 147 -24.72 9.77 -8.67
CA PRO A 147 -25.80 9.46 -9.60
C PRO A 147 -27.19 9.75 -9.03
N GLN A 148 -27.38 9.57 -7.70
CA GLN A 148 -28.64 9.83 -7.02
C GLN A 148 -29.08 11.30 -7.11
N HIS A 149 -28.13 12.24 -6.95
CA HIS A 149 -28.42 13.68 -6.93
C HIS A 149 -27.98 14.40 -8.20
N ARG A 150 -27.39 13.66 -9.16
CA ARG A 150 -26.93 14.18 -10.47
C ARG A 150 -25.94 15.35 -10.35
N LEU A 151 -25.06 15.27 -9.33
CA LEU A 151 -24.09 16.31 -9.00
C LEU A 151 -22.67 15.76 -9.09
N LEU A 152 -21.71 16.60 -9.46
CA LEU A 152 -20.30 16.32 -9.20
C LEU A 152 -20.06 16.26 -7.70
N LEU A 153 -19.16 15.39 -7.24
CA LEU A 153 -18.75 15.34 -5.85
C LEU A 153 -17.94 16.59 -5.49
N MET A 154 -18.06 17.06 -4.29
CA MET A 154 -17.19 18.10 -3.75
C MET A 154 -15.97 17.45 -3.08
N ASP A 155 -14.81 18.06 -3.25
CA ASP A 155 -13.55 17.63 -2.64
C ASP A 155 -12.95 18.68 -1.68
N ASP A 156 -13.64 19.80 -1.52
CA ASP A 156 -13.24 20.86 -0.61
C ASP A 156 -14.39 21.34 0.29
N CYS A 157 -14.05 22.02 1.37
CA CYS A 157 -15.00 22.69 2.26
C CYS A 157 -15.35 24.08 1.68
N PRO A 158 -16.60 24.56 1.84
CA PRO A 158 -16.95 25.94 1.44
C PRO A 158 -16.09 27.02 2.10
N GLN A 159 -15.52 26.75 3.27
CA GLN A 159 -14.52 27.62 3.88
C GLN A 159 -13.13 27.30 3.30
N GLU A 160 -12.38 28.35 2.98
CA GLU A 160 -11.01 28.20 2.48
C GLU A 160 -10.10 27.56 3.55
N HIS A 161 -9.47 26.47 3.16
CA HIS A 161 -8.41 25.82 3.94
C HIS A 161 -7.06 25.95 3.23
N SER A 162 -5.97 25.86 4.00
CA SER A 162 -4.63 25.91 3.41
C SER A 162 -4.41 24.77 2.42
N PRO A 163 -3.84 25.03 1.22
CA PRO A 163 -3.53 24.00 0.22
C PRO A 163 -2.66 22.86 0.76
N THR A 164 -1.83 23.13 1.77
CA THR A 164 -0.98 22.13 2.41
C THR A 164 -1.77 21.10 3.24
N GLU A 165 -3.03 21.35 3.51
CA GLU A 165 -3.91 20.47 4.29
C GLU A 165 -4.79 19.59 3.39
N GLN A 166 -4.86 19.84 2.09
CA GLN A 166 -5.71 19.10 1.15
C GLN A 166 -5.34 17.61 1.05
N GLY A 167 -4.07 17.24 1.21
CA GLY A 167 -3.60 15.85 1.08
C GLY A 167 -3.80 14.93 2.29
N ASN A 168 -4.04 15.48 3.48
CA ASN A 168 -4.06 14.72 4.75
C ASN A 168 -5.38 14.83 5.53
N TRP A 169 -6.48 15.13 4.85
CA TRP A 169 -7.77 15.24 5.52
C TRP A 169 -8.24 13.88 6.04
N GLN A 170 -8.39 13.79 7.35
CA GLN A 170 -8.94 12.62 8.04
C GLN A 170 -10.31 13.01 8.64
N LEU A 171 -11.35 12.21 8.36
CA LEU A 171 -12.70 12.45 8.87
C LEU A 171 -12.76 12.37 10.39
N ILE A 172 -11.92 11.52 11.02
CA ILE A 172 -11.90 11.34 12.48
C ILE A 172 -10.48 11.58 12.96
N ARG A 173 -10.32 12.64 13.74
CA ARG A 173 -9.06 13.10 14.34
C ARG A 173 -9.23 13.50 15.80
N TYR A 174 -8.14 13.66 16.53
CA TYR A 174 -8.11 13.93 17.97
C TYR A 174 -8.95 15.12 18.41
N ALA A 175 -8.92 16.23 17.67
CA ALA A 175 -9.57 17.49 18.07
C ALA A 175 -11.08 17.59 17.79
N ALA A 176 -11.69 16.56 17.18
CA ALA A 176 -13.12 16.61 16.88
C ALA A 176 -13.95 16.24 18.12
N GLY A 177 -14.64 17.21 18.71
CA GLY A 177 -15.54 17.00 19.83
C GLY A 177 -16.74 16.12 19.49
N SER A 178 -17.35 15.52 20.51
CA SER A 178 -18.54 14.67 20.39
C SER A 178 -19.80 15.44 19.94
N ALA A 179 -19.85 16.75 20.20
CA ALA A 179 -20.99 17.59 19.85
C ALA A 179 -21.10 17.97 18.35
N MET A 180 -20.07 17.63 17.53
CA MET A 180 -20.11 17.99 16.12
C MET A 180 -21.03 17.06 15.33
N HIS A 181 -21.93 17.67 14.54
CA HIS A 181 -22.75 16.92 13.60
C HIS A 181 -21.91 16.12 12.59
N PRO A 182 -22.31 14.91 12.18
CA PRO A 182 -21.55 14.07 11.25
C PRO A 182 -21.16 14.74 9.93
N ALA A 183 -22.00 15.64 9.41
CA ALA A 183 -21.76 16.41 8.19
C ALA A 183 -20.93 17.69 8.39
N GLN A 184 -20.36 17.95 9.58
CA GLN A 184 -19.50 19.10 9.79
C GLN A 184 -18.06 18.85 9.36
N CYS A 185 -17.44 19.87 8.76
CA CYS A 185 -16.02 19.86 8.38
C CYS A 185 -15.13 19.75 9.64
N ARG A 186 -14.26 18.75 9.67
CA ARG A 186 -13.33 18.48 10.77
C ARG A 186 -11.89 18.88 10.47
N ARG A 187 -11.67 19.66 9.41
CA ARG A 187 -10.35 20.28 9.15
C ARG A 187 -10.05 21.30 10.26
N PRO A 188 -8.76 21.60 10.53
CA PRO A 188 -8.40 22.71 11.41
C PRO A 188 -9.02 24.01 10.93
N ALA A 189 -9.51 24.84 11.84
CA ALA A 189 -9.93 26.20 11.52
C ALA A 189 -8.70 27.01 11.05
N ARG A 190 -8.86 27.86 10.03
CA ARG A 190 -7.77 28.63 9.41
C ARG A 190 -6.97 29.50 10.40
N ALA A 191 -7.67 30.03 11.41
CA ALA A 191 -7.08 30.90 12.43
C ALA A 191 -6.34 30.14 13.55
N ALA A 192 -6.45 28.82 13.61
CA ALA A 192 -5.82 28.02 14.65
C ALA A 192 -4.43 27.58 14.20
N GLY A 193 -3.43 27.78 15.06
CA GLY A 193 -2.06 27.31 14.85
C GLY A 193 -2.01 25.80 14.58
N ARG A 194 -0.94 25.32 13.95
CA ARG A 194 -0.73 23.90 13.65
C ARG A 194 -0.49 23.10 14.92
N GLY A 195 -1.49 22.36 15.39
CA GLY A 195 -1.35 21.48 16.55
C GLY A 195 -2.48 20.45 16.63
N PRO A 196 -2.29 19.33 17.35
CA PRO A 196 -3.33 18.33 17.53
C PRO A 196 -4.58 18.87 18.26
N ALA A 197 -4.46 19.95 19.01
CA ALA A 197 -5.52 20.62 19.75
C ALA A 197 -6.23 21.75 18.97
N SER A 198 -5.88 21.98 17.69
CA SER A 198 -6.53 23.03 16.90
C SER A 198 -8.02 22.77 16.73
N PRO A 199 -8.91 23.77 16.97
CA PRO A 199 -10.33 23.60 16.80
C PRO A 199 -10.68 23.23 15.36
N SER A 200 -11.73 22.44 15.18
CA SER A 200 -12.24 22.09 13.86
C SER A 200 -13.00 23.25 13.23
N CYS A 201 -13.00 23.32 11.90
CA CYS A 201 -13.72 24.34 11.12
C CYS A 201 -15.23 24.40 11.45
N GLY A 202 -15.88 23.24 11.58
CA GLY A 202 -17.28 23.15 12.00
C GLY A 202 -18.32 23.49 10.92
N THR A 203 -17.90 23.94 9.74
CA THR A 203 -18.83 24.28 8.64
C THR A 203 -19.66 23.06 8.24
N ARG A 204 -20.97 23.25 8.07
CA ARG A 204 -21.91 22.22 7.59
C ARG A 204 -21.67 21.98 6.10
N LEU A 205 -21.33 20.75 5.76
CA LEU A 205 -21.04 20.31 4.38
C LEU A 205 -22.31 19.89 3.62
N ASP A 206 -23.39 19.68 4.31
CA ASP A 206 -24.72 19.28 3.80
C ASP A 206 -25.65 20.47 3.55
N LEU A 207 -25.27 21.66 3.96
CA LEU A 207 -26.00 22.87 3.68
C LEU A 207 -25.48 23.53 2.39
N PRO A 208 -26.38 24.15 1.59
CA PRO A 208 -25.96 24.89 0.42
C PRO A 208 -25.04 26.05 0.85
N GLY A 209 -23.81 26.04 0.35
CA GLY A 209 -22.90 27.17 0.55
C GLY A 209 -23.35 28.41 -0.17
N THR A 210 -22.98 29.57 0.34
CA THR A 210 -23.10 30.85 -0.38
C THR A 210 -21.91 31.00 -1.33
N GLY A 211 -22.14 31.33 -2.60
CA GLY A 211 -21.07 31.52 -3.59
C GLY A 211 -20.58 30.22 -4.21
N ASN A 212 -19.25 30.07 -4.34
CA ASN A 212 -18.57 28.94 -5.00
C ASN A 212 -18.73 27.57 -4.29
N GLY A 213 -19.51 27.51 -3.23
CA GLY A 213 -19.74 26.28 -2.46
C GLY A 213 -20.92 25.42 -2.93
N ARG A 214 -21.52 25.70 -4.09
CA ARG A 214 -22.57 24.87 -4.65
C ARG A 214 -21.97 23.79 -5.55
N PRO A 215 -22.37 22.50 -5.40
CA PRO A 215 -21.91 21.46 -6.29
C PRO A 215 -22.43 21.69 -7.72
N ASP A 216 -21.58 21.50 -8.71
CA ASP A 216 -21.96 21.61 -10.12
C ASP A 216 -22.82 20.39 -10.52
N PRO A 217 -23.82 20.59 -11.40
CA PRO A 217 -24.55 19.48 -12.00
C PRO A 217 -23.59 18.65 -12.86
N ALA A 218 -23.73 17.33 -12.80
CA ALA A 218 -22.97 16.43 -13.65
C ALA A 218 -23.72 16.20 -14.98
N GLY A 219 -23.01 16.31 -16.08
CA GLY A 219 -23.52 15.96 -17.41
C GLY A 219 -23.90 14.49 -17.51
N GLN A 220 -24.77 14.14 -18.48
CA GLN A 220 -25.29 12.77 -18.60
C GLN A 220 -24.16 11.75 -18.81
N ASP A 221 -23.23 12.00 -19.73
CA ASP A 221 -22.09 11.10 -20.01
C ASP A 221 -21.23 10.87 -18.77
N THR A 222 -21.07 11.91 -17.94
CA THR A 222 -20.35 11.83 -16.68
C THR A 222 -21.10 10.96 -15.66
N LEU A 223 -22.44 11.07 -15.62
CA LEU A 223 -23.28 10.24 -14.76
C LEU A 223 -23.26 8.78 -15.20
N ASP A 224 -23.36 8.53 -16.50
CA ASP A 224 -23.33 7.18 -17.09
C ASP A 224 -21.97 6.50 -16.83
N ALA A 225 -20.88 7.23 -17.00
CA ALA A 225 -19.55 6.78 -16.67
C ALA A 225 -19.44 6.43 -15.16
N GLN A 226 -19.93 7.30 -14.27
CA GLN A 226 -19.92 7.01 -12.84
C GLN A 226 -20.80 5.81 -12.48
N GLN A 227 -21.99 5.71 -13.06
CA GLN A 227 -22.90 4.57 -12.83
C GLN A 227 -22.26 3.27 -13.28
N ARG A 228 -21.60 3.27 -14.45
CA ARG A 228 -20.86 2.11 -14.96
C ARG A 228 -19.74 1.68 -13.99
N LEU A 229 -18.97 2.63 -13.44
CA LEU A 229 -17.91 2.31 -12.45
C LEU A 229 -18.50 1.72 -11.17
N LEU A 230 -19.65 2.21 -10.72
CA LEU A 230 -20.33 1.66 -9.54
C LEU A 230 -20.89 0.25 -9.81
N SER A 231 -21.45 -0.01 -11.01
CA SER A 231 -21.96 -1.33 -11.38
C SER A 231 -20.85 -2.41 -11.39
N LEU A 232 -19.63 -2.04 -11.74
CA LEU A 232 -18.45 -2.91 -11.64
C LEU A 232 -18.15 -3.29 -10.18
N LEU A 233 -18.38 -2.38 -9.23
CA LEU A 233 -18.18 -2.66 -7.80
C LEU A 233 -19.33 -3.48 -7.20
N ASP A 234 -20.58 -3.22 -7.60
CA ASP A 234 -21.78 -3.75 -6.96
C ASP A 234 -22.21 -5.16 -7.43
N GLY A 235 -21.44 -5.77 -8.32
CA GLY A 235 -21.64 -7.20 -8.62
C GLY A 235 -22.50 -7.51 -9.85
N LEU A 236 -22.86 -6.51 -10.66
CA LEU A 236 -23.54 -6.71 -11.93
C LEU A 236 -22.64 -7.40 -12.99
N HIS A 237 -21.35 -7.39 -12.79
CA HIS A 237 -20.34 -8.05 -13.63
C HIS A 237 -19.62 -9.15 -12.85
N THR A 238 -18.89 -10.05 -13.53
CA THR A 238 -17.99 -10.98 -12.84
C THR A 238 -16.85 -10.21 -12.15
N ALA A 239 -16.30 -10.75 -11.07
CA ALA A 239 -15.20 -10.11 -10.36
C ALA A 239 -13.96 -9.91 -11.25
N GLU A 240 -13.68 -10.90 -12.11
CA GLU A 240 -12.56 -10.85 -13.04
C GLU A 240 -12.74 -9.77 -14.12
N ALA A 241 -13.91 -9.69 -14.74
CA ALA A 241 -14.21 -8.66 -15.73
C ALA A 241 -14.12 -7.25 -15.12
N ALA A 242 -14.66 -7.05 -13.91
CA ALA A 242 -14.56 -5.79 -13.20
C ALA A 242 -13.09 -5.42 -12.90
N ALA A 243 -12.31 -6.37 -12.38
CA ALA A 243 -10.90 -6.16 -12.06
C ALA A 243 -10.08 -5.80 -13.31
N THR A 244 -10.32 -6.47 -14.42
CA THR A 244 -9.68 -6.20 -15.70
C THR A 244 -10.05 -4.80 -16.21
N THR A 245 -11.35 -4.43 -16.18
CA THR A 245 -11.81 -3.11 -16.61
C THR A 245 -11.18 -1.98 -15.77
N PHE A 246 -11.11 -2.11 -14.45
CA PHE A 246 -10.45 -1.12 -13.61
C PHE A 246 -8.94 -1.01 -13.89
N THR A 247 -8.29 -2.11 -14.26
CA THR A 247 -6.89 -2.09 -14.66
C THR A 247 -6.70 -1.37 -15.99
N ASP A 248 -7.55 -1.64 -16.97
CA ASP A 248 -7.53 -0.98 -18.28
C ASP A 248 -7.78 0.53 -18.14
N ILE A 249 -8.78 0.94 -17.37
CA ILE A 249 -9.04 2.36 -17.07
C ILE A 249 -7.80 3.04 -16.51
N LYS A 250 -7.12 2.43 -15.55
CA LYS A 250 -5.90 2.97 -14.96
C LYS A 250 -4.79 3.16 -16.01
N VAL A 251 -4.62 2.18 -16.91
CA VAL A 251 -3.60 2.22 -17.96
C VAL A 251 -3.93 3.29 -19.00
N ILE A 252 -5.19 3.40 -19.45
CA ILE A 252 -5.64 4.42 -20.40
C ILE A 252 -5.59 5.82 -19.78
N THR A 253 -5.98 5.99 -18.53
CA THR A 253 -5.83 7.26 -17.79
C THR A 253 -4.37 7.73 -17.80
N ALA A 254 -3.42 6.83 -17.56
CA ALA A 254 -2.01 7.14 -17.66
C ALA A 254 -1.57 7.49 -19.10
N LEU A 255 -2.16 6.85 -20.12
CA LEU A 255 -1.91 7.17 -21.53
C LEU A 255 -2.38 8.58 -21.87
N LEU A 256 -3.60 8.95 -21.47
CA LEU A 256 -4.15 10.29 -21.65
C LEU A 256 -3.28 11.37 -21.01
N CYS A 257 -2.78 11.12 -19.79
CA CYS A 257 -1.85 12.05 -19.14
C CYS A 257 -0.49 12.13 -19.85
N ASP A 258 0.05 11.01 -20.36
CA ASP A 258 1.35 10.96 -21.06
C ASP A 258 1.30 11.61 -22.44
N SER A 259 0.16 11.57 -23.11
CA SER A 259 -0.08 12.11 -24.45
C SER A 259 -0.77 13.48 -24.48
N TRP A 260 -1.04 14.07 -23.32
CA TRP A 260 -1.74 15.37 -23.24
C TRP A 260 -1.07 16.44 -24.12
N PRO A 261 -1.81 17.27 -24.89
CA PRO A 261 -3.26 17.51 -24.83
C PRO A 261 -4.12 16.63 -25.75
N LEU A 262 -3.58 15.57 -26.34
CA LEU A 262 -4.39 14.65 -27.12
C LEU A 262 -5.46 14.01 -26.22
N GLY A 263 -6.70 13.93 -26.68
CA GLY A 263 -7.84 13.48 -25.86
C GLY A 263 -8.60 14.62 -25.17
N ARG A 264 -8.18 15.88 -25.37
CA ARG A 264 -8.92 17.05 -24.86
C ARG A 264 -10.34 17.14 -25.43
N GLU A 265 -10.50 16.72 -26.69
CA GLU A 265 -11.78 16.69 -27.43
C GLU A 265 -12.79 15.67 -26.83
N LEU A 266 -12.34 14.73 -26.01
CA LEU A 266 -13.19 13.76 -25.31
C LEU A 266 -13.77 14.30 -23.99
N MET A 267 -13.56 15.57 -23.68
CA MET A 267 -13.89 16.16 -22.38
C MET A 267 -14.54 17.53 -22.55
N ASP A 268 -15.45 17.85 -21.63
CA ASP A 268 -15.98 19.21 -21.50
C ASP A 268 -14.85 20.20 -21.14
N PRO A 269 -14.96 21.47 -21.57
CA PRO A 269 -13.93 22.49 -21.35
C PRO A 269 -13.47 22.64 -19.89
N PRO A 270 -14.35 22.64 -18.86
CA PRO A 270 -13.94 22.69 -17.45
C PRO A 270 -13.11 21.48 -17.02
N MET A 271 -13.49 20.27 -17.47
CA MET A 271 -12.75 19.02 -17.21
C MET A 271 -11.39 19.05 -17.88
N ALA A 272 -11.32 19.45 -19.15
CA ALA A 272 -10.08 19.57 -19.90
C ALA A 272 -9.11 20.58 -19.25
N ALA A 273 -9.62 21.69 -18.72
CA ALA A 273 -8.82 22.66 -17.97
C ALA A 273 -8.29 22.05 -16.66
N ALA A 274 -9.10 21.28 -15.94
CA ALA A 274 -8.69 20.58 -14.72
C ALA A 274 -7.63 19.51 -15.00
N VAL A 275 -7.80 18.74 -16.08
CA VAL A 275 -6.79 17.75 -16.53
C VAL A 275 -5.49 18.46 -16.93
N SER A 276 -5.55 19.60 -17.63
CA SER A 276 -4.34 20.39 -17.96
C SER A 276 -3.57 20.78 -16.70
N ARG A 277 -4.27 21.29 -15.67
CA ARG A 277 -3.65 21.62 -14.36
C ARG A 277 -3.05 20.39 -13.68
N HIS A 278 -3.74 19.26 -13.76
CA HIS A 278 -3.25 18.01 -13.18
C HIS A 278 -1.96 17.55 -13.88
N VAL A 279 -1.96 17.47 -15.21
CA VAL A 279 -0.80 17.04 -16.01
C VAL A 279 0.39 17.97 -15.83
N HIS A 280 0.15 19.29 -15.77
CA HIS A 280 1.22 20.27 -15.52
C HIS A 280 1.94 20.05 -14.17
N ARG A 281 1.21 19.60 -13.15
CA ARG A 281 1.79 19.28 -11.83
C ARG A 281 2.48 17.91 -11.80
N LEU A 282 2.23 17.04 -12.78
CA LEU A 282 2.85 15.74 -12.82
C LEU A 282 4.29 15.84 -13.31
N ASN A 283 5.21 15.14 -12.63
CA ASN A 283 6.51 14.85 -13.23
C ASN A 283 6.34 13.67 -14.21
N ILE A 284 6.00 13.98 -15.46
CA ILE A 284 5.69 13.01 -16.52
C ILE A 284 6.88 12.05 -16.80
N SER A 285 8.11 12.44 -16.47
CA SER A 285 9.28 11.56 -16.58
C SER A 285 9.25 10.38 -15.59
N SER A 286 8.41 10.47 -14.56
CA SER A 286 8.22 9.43 -13.56
C SER A 286 6.95 8.62 -13.83
N TYR A 287 7.08 7.35 -14.21
CA TYR A 287 5.93 6.44 -14.33
C TYR A 287 5.10 6.33 -13.05
N ARG A 288 5.71 6.55 -11.88
CA ARG A 288 5.00 6.53 -10.60
C ARG A 288 4.10 7.75 -10.41
N ALA A 289 4.52 8.91 -10.91
CA ALA A 289 3.69 10.10 -10.91
C ALA A 289 2.52 9.94 -11.89
N LEU A 290 2.82 9.45 -13.10
CA LEU A 290 1.83 9.20 -14.15
C LEU A 290 0.77 8.16 -13.73
N ALA A 291 1.14 7.17 -12.92
CA ALA A 291 0.23 6.16 -12.39
C ALA A 291 -0.60 6.64 -11.18
N ARG A 292 -0.48 7.89 -10.74
CA ARG A 292 -1.28 8.42 -9.62
C ARG A 292 -2.65 8.89 -10.10
N PRO A 293 -3.70 8.66 -9.31
CA PRO A 293 -5.01 9.22 -9.64
C PRO A 293 -5.03 10.74 -9.44
N PRO A 294 -5.87 11.46 -10.20
CA PRO A 294 -6.11 12.89 -9.97
C PRO A 294 -6.70 13.14 -8.57
N GLY A 295 -6.30 14.27 -7.95
CA GLY A 295 -6.91 14.74 -6.70
C GLY A 295 -8.22 15.49 -6.94
N ASP A 296 -8.23 16.30 -7.98
CA ASP A 296 -9.35 17.16 -8.42
C ASP A 296 -10.47 16.30 -9.01
N VAL A 297 -11.72 16.60 -8.62
CA VAL A 297 -12.92 15.85 -9.07
C VAL A 297 -13.17 16.03 -10.57
N LEU A 298 -13.03 17.24 -11.09
CA LEU A 298 -13.22 17.52 -12.53
C LEU A 298 -12.16 16.80 -13.38
N ALA A 299 -10.90 16.82 -12.94
CA ALA A 299 -9.83 16.09 -13.63
C ALA A 299 -10.08 14.57 -13.58
N THR A 300 -10.63 14.06 -12.48
CA THR A 300 -11.01 12.65 -12.37
C THR A 300 -12.15 12.30 -13.30
N ALA A 301 -13.22 13.11 -13.32
CA ALA A 301 -14.37 12.93 -14.21
C ALA A 301 -13.92 12.90 -15.67
N GLY A 302 -13.18 13.91 -16.12
CA GLY A 302 -12.70 13.99 -17.50
C GLY A 302 -11.84 12.80 -17.90
N LEU A 303 -10.83 12.45 -17.09
CA LEU A 303 -9.93 11.35 -17.44
C LEU A 303 -10.62 9.98 -17.43
N LEU A 304 -11.52 9.71 -16.48
CA LEU A 304 -12.18 8.40 -16.38
C LEU A 304 -13.28 8.26 -17.43
N THR A 305 -14.05 9.30 -17.72
CA THR A 305 -15.03 9.30 -18.81
C THR A 305 -14.33 9.09 -20.15
N ALA A 306 -13.28 9.85 -20.44
CA ALA A 306 -12.50 9.69 -21.68
C ALA A 306 -11.83 8.31 -21.76
N ALA A 307 -11.34 7.76 -20.64
CA ALA A 307 -10.76 6.42 -20.62
C ALA A 307 -11.80 5.35 -20.99
N LEU A 308 -13.02 5.45 -20.48
CA LEU A 308 -14.11 4.55 -20.84
C LEU A 308 -14.49 4.70 -22.33
N THR A 309 -14.60 5.93 -22.83
CA THR A 309 -14.86 6.19 -24.25
C THR A 309 -13.79 5.56 -25.17
N ILE A 310 -12.52 5.66 -24.79
CA ILE A 310 -11.41 5.02 -25.53
C ILE A 310 -11.53 3.50 -25.49
N LEU A 311 -11.83 2.92 -24.33
CA LEU A 311 -11.97 1.46 -24.19
C LEU A 311 -13.17 0.89 -24.98
N ASP A 312 -14.21 1.69 -25.17
CA ASP A 312 -15.39 1.34 -25.98
C ASP A 312 -15.21 1.64 -27.47
N SER A 313 -14.07 2.22 -27.86
CA SER A 313 -13.80 2.54 -29.26
C SER A 313 -13.74 1.27 -30.13
N PRO A 314 -14.46 1.22 -31.25
CA PRO A 314 -14.37 0.10 -32.19
C PRO A 314 -12.95 -0.03 -32.80
N ASP A 315 -12.18 1.07 -32.85
CA ASP A 315 -10.77 1.10 -33.24
C ASP A 315 -9.89 1.47 -32.03
N LEU A 316 -9.89 0.61 -31.02
CA LEU A 316 -9.02 0.78 -29.85
C LEU A 316 -7.53 0.80 -30.25
N ALA A 317 -7.13 -0.04 -31.21
CA ALA A 317 -5.74 -0.14 -31.64
C ALA A 317 -5.24 1.14 -32.30
N GLY A 318 -6.01 1.72 -33.24
CA GLY A 318 -5.67 3.00 -33.88
C GLY A 318 -5.69 4.17 -32.90
N THR A 319 -6.62 4.16 -31.95
CA THR A 319 -6.70 5.18 -30.90
C THR A 319 -5.49 5.14 -29.98
N VAL A 320 -5.12 3.97 -29.48
CA VAL A 320 -3.91 3.79 -28.66
C VAL A 320 -2.65 4.17 -29.44
N ALA A 321 -2.55 3.75 -30.70
CA ALA A 321 -1.40 4.09 -31.55
C ALA A 321 -1.24 5.60 -31.74
N ARG A 322 -2.32 6.34 -31.97
CA ARG A 322 -2.29 7.82 -32.09
C ARG A 322 -1.75 8.47 -30.81
N HIS A 323 -2.22 8.05 -29.64
CA HIS A 323 -1.77 8.58 -28.35
C HIS A 323 -0.29 8.28 -28.08
N VAL A 324 0.21 7.13 -28.53
CA VAL A 324 1.63 6.76 -28.36
C VAL A 324 2.54 7.50 -29.33
N GLN A 325 2.11 7.71 -30.59
CA GLN A 325 2.92 8.33 -31.64
C GLN A 325 3.12 9.84 -31.48
N THR A 326 2.18 10.54 -30.82
CA THR A 326 2.21 12.00 -30.66
C THR A 326 3.42 12.49 -29.86
N ARG A 327 4.11 11.61 -29.16
CA ARG A 327 5.31 11.92 -28.37
C ARG A 327 6.58 11.93 -29.23
N LYS A 328 6.74 12.94 -30.08
CA LYS A 328 7.88 13.08 -31.02
C LYS A 328 9.23 13.48 -30.39
N THR A 329 9.31 13.74 -29.10
CA THR A 329 10.53 14.25 -28.47
C THR A 329 11.02 13.32 -27.36
N GLY A 330 11.87 12.38 -27.72
CA GLY A 330 12.59 11.53 -26.78
C GLY A 330 12.69 10.07 -27.23
N SER A 331 13.77 9.41 -26.84
CA SER A 331 13.98 7.99 -27.13
C SER A 331 12.76 7.15 -26.69
N PRO A 332 12.24 6.27 -27.55
CA PRO A 332 11.13 5.37 -27.21
C PRO A 332 11.35 4.57 -25.93
N SER A 333 12.61 4.31 -25.57
CA SER A 333 13.00 3.58 -24.34
C SER A 333 12.60 4.28 -23.03
N LYS A 334 12.10 5.52 -23.06
CA LYS A 334 11.78 6.32 -21.89
C LYS A 334 10.28 6.62 -21.71
N SER A 335 9.38 6.00 -22.48
CA SER A 335 7.93 6.23 -22.27
C SER A 335 7.51 5.79 -20.87
N SER A 336 7.01 6.74 -20.09
CA SER A 336 6.51 6.47 -18.75
C SER A 336 5.25 5.63 -18.78
N TRP A 337 4.42 5.80 -19.81
CA TRP A 337 3.21 5.00 -20.02
C TRP A 337 3.52 3.52 -20.29
N ALA A 338 4.48 3.22 -21.17
CA ALA A 338 4.86 1.83 -21.45
C ALA A 338 5.27 1.06 -20.18
N ARG A 339 5.86 1.74 -19.20
CA ARG A 339 6.17 1.15 -17.89
C ARG A 339 4.93 0.94 -17.02
N VAL A 340 3.91 1.79 -17.14
CA VAL A 340 2.62 1.58 -16.46
C VAL A 340 1.94 0.35 -17.06
N LEU A 341 1.88 0.27 -18.40
CA LEU A 341 1.31 -0.88 -19.10
C LEU A 341 2.07 -2.18 -18.76
N ASP A 342 3.40 -2.21 -18.87
CA ASP A 342 4.22 -3.39 -18.57
C ASP A 342 3.98 -3.92 -17.14
N ARG A 343 3.81 -3.00 -16.19
CA ARG A 343 3.50 -3.35 -14.81
C ARG A 343 2.16 -4.03 -14.65
N HIS A 344 1.14 -3.64 -15.42
CA HIS A 344 -0.22 -4.11 -15.31
C HIS A 344 -0.61 -5.09 -16.44
N HIS A 345 0.30 -5.36 -17.37
CA HIS A 345 0.05 -6.16 -18.56
C HIS A 345 -0.67 -7.49 -18.32
N PRO A 346 -0.34 -8.30 -17.29
CA PRO A 346 -1.06 -9.57 -17.05
C PRO A 346 -2.51 -9.37 -16.58
N GLU A 347 -2.82 -8.19 -16.00
CA GLU A 347 -4.11 -7.85 -15.43
C GLU A 347 -5.01 -7.10 -16.42
N CYS A 348 -4.46 -6.65 -17.56
CA CYS A 348 -5.22 -5.95 -18.62
C CYS A 348 -6.05 -6.94 -19.45
N SER A 349 -7.11 -6.42 -20.10
CA SER A 349 -7.90 -7.15 -21.09
C SER A 349 -7.05 -7.59 -22.28
N ALA A 350 -7.46 -8.66 -22.96
CA ALA A 350 -6.83 -9.09 -24.20
C ALA A 350 -6.89 -7.97 -25.25
N ALA A 351 -8.04 -7.31 -25.38
CA ALA A 351 -8.24 -6.20 -26.30
C ALA A 351 -7.23 -5.05 -26.11
N LEU A 352 -7.01 -4.61 -24.86
CA LEU A 352 -6.03 -3.55 -24.60
C LEU A 352 -4.59 -4.04 -24.82
N ARG A 353 -4.28 -5.29 -24.45
CA ARG A 353 -2.95 -5.88 -24.70
C ARG A 353 -2.62 -5.93 -26.18
N ASP A 354 -3.56 -6.40 -26.99
CA ASP A 354 -3.40 -6.53 -28.43
C ASP A 354 -3.31 -5.14 -29.11
N ALA A 355 -4.14 -4.18 -28.69
CA ALA A 355 -4.11 -2.80 -29.17
C ALA A 355 -2.77 -2.10 -28.83
N ALA A 356 -2.19 -2.39 -27.68
CA ALA A 356 -0.93 -1.79 -27.23
C ALA A 356 0.33 -2.51 -27.74
N GLU A 357 0.22 -3.77 -28.23
CA GLU A 357 1.35 -4.58 -28.67
C GLU A 357 2.26 -3.88 -29.71
N PRO A 358 1.75 -3.28 -30.81
CA PRO A 358 2.58 -2.59 -31.79
C PRO A 358 3.41 -1.45 -31.18
N ALA A 359 2.78 -0.68 -30.27
CA ALA A 359 3.43 0.44 -29.60
C ALA A 359 4.46 0.00 -28.57
N THR A 360 4.27 -1.17 -27.94
CA THR A 360 5.15 -1.68 -26.88
C THR A 360 6.26 -2.59 -27.39
N ARG A 361 6.19 -3.12 -28.60
CA ARG A 361 7.27 -3.89 -29.21
C ARG A 361 8.62 -3.19 -29.17
N VAL A 362 8.64 -1.89 -29.43
CA VAL A 362 9.85 -1.06 -29.37
C VAL A 362 10.41 -1.00 -27.95
N PHE A 363 9.55 -0.97 -26.94
CA PHE A 363 9.93 -0.87 -25.51
C PHE A 363 10.35 -2.22 -24.93
N ARG A 364 9.76 -3.33 -25.39
CA ARG A 364 10.14 -4.69 -24.97
C ARG A 364 11.55 -5.06 -25.44
N ARG A 365 12.00 -4.54 -26.58
CA ARG A 365 13.40 -4.66 -27.02
C ARG A 365 14.37 -3.96 -26.08
N THR A 366 13.91 -2.97 -25.32
CA THR A 366 14.67 -2.23 -24.31
C THR A 366 14.25 -2.58 -22.88
N ALA A 367 13.57 -3.72 -22.67
CA ALA A 367 13.23 -4.23 -21.35
C ALA A 367 14.43 -4.13 -20.42
N GLY A 368 14.24 -3.51 -19.27
CA GLY A 368 15.32 -3.27 -18.32
C GLY A 368 15.99 -4.57 -17.87
N PRO A 369 17.19 -4.51 -17.30
CA PRO A 369 17.97 -5.69 -16.92
C PRO A 369 17.21 -6.69 -16.04
N ASN A 370 16.16 -6.24 -15.35
CA ASN A 370 15.35 -7.08 -14.45
C ASN A 370 14.41 -8.07 -15.17
N SER A 371 14.05 -7.82 -16.43
CA SER A 371 13.17 -8.70 -17.23
C SER A 371 13.91 -9.50 -18.30
N ARG A 372 15.20 -9.20 -18.54
CA ARG A 372 16.02 -10.00 -19.44
C ARG A 372 16.24 -11.39 -18.86
N LYS A 373 15.82 -12.41 -19.60
CA LYS A 373 16.13 -13.80 -19.26
C LYS A 373 17.58 -14.07 -19.61
N ALA A 374 18.32 -14.59 -18.66
CA ALA A 374 19.66 -15.11 -18.89
C ALA A 374 19.60 -16.65 -18.91
N PRO A 375 20.44 -17.34 -19.70
CA PRO A 375 20.61 -18.78 -19.57
C PRO A 375 21.25 -19.10 -18.22
N SER A 376 20.97 -20.28 -17.68
CA SER A 376 21.69 -20.77 -16.52
C SER A 376 23.17 -21.03 -16.91
N ARG A 377 24.07 -20.65 -16.03
CA ARG A 377 25.46 -21.08 -16.17
C ARG A 377 25.64 -22.48 -15.55
N THR A 378 26.59 -23.23 -16.03
CA THR A 378 27.09 -24.40 -15.31
C THR A 378 27.78 -23.90 -14.05
N ALA A 379 27.22 -24.16 -12.88
CA ALA A 379 27.70 -23.70 -11.60
C ALA A 379 27.77 -24.87 -10.61
N GLY A 380 28.78 -24.90 -9.76
CA GLY A 380 28.91 -25.86 -8.67
C GLY A 380 27.87 -25.59 -7.59
N TYR A 381 27.66 -24.31 -7.25
CA TYR A 381 26.56 -23.91 -6.36
C TYR A 381 25.20 -23.91 -7.07
N ARG A 382 24.13 -24.14 -6.32
CA ARG A 382 22.75 -24.13 -6.81
C ARG A 382 21.96 -22.97 -6.18
N PRO A 383 20.81 -22.55 -6.73
CA PRO A 383 19.96 -21.48 -6.16
C PRO A 383 19.64 -21.66 -4.67
N ARG A 384 19.47 -22.92 -4.22
CA ARG A 384 19.21 -23.26 -2.83
C ARG A 384 20.32 -22.85 -1.86
N HIS A 385 21.55 -22.70 -2.34
CA HIS A 385 22.71 -22.33 -1.53
C HIS A 385 22.86 -20.82 -1.35
N ILE A 386 22.01 -20.03 -2.00
CA ILE A 386 22.05 -18.57 -1.92
C ILE A 386 20.98 -18.07 -0.94
N PRO A 387 21.38 -17.34 0.12
CA PRO A 387 20.44 -16.70 1.04
C PRO A 387 19.79 -15.46 0.43
N ALA A 388 18.69 -14.96 1.02
CA ALA A 388 18.01 -13.76 0.56
C ALA A 388 18.81 -12.47 0.77
N LEU A 389 19.74 -12.49 1.72
CA LEU A 389 20.70 -11.43 1.98
C LEU A 389 22.08 -12.08 2.14
N LEU A 390 23.04 -11.80 1.26
CA LEU A 390 24.37 -12.37 1.37
C LEU A 390 24.93 -12.19 2.80
N PRO A 391 25.60 -13.20 3.39
CA PRO A 391 26.22 -13.10 4.70
C PRO A 391 27.19 -11.92 4.80
N GLN A 392 27.43 -11.43 6.01
CA GLN A 392 28.28 -10.25 6.18
C GLN A 392 29.74 -10.54 5.80
N ASP A 393 30.23 -11.70 6.12
CA ASP A 393 31.57 -12.18 5.74
C ASP A 393 31.78 -12.23 4.21
N TRP A 394 30.80 -12.70 3.44
CA TRP A 394 30.85 -12.67 1.97
C TRP A 394 30.86 -11.24 1.44
N TYR A 395 30.08 -10.35 2.06
CA TYR A 395 30.08 -8.95 1.70
C TYR A 395 31.44 -8.30 1.98
N ASP A 396 31.99 -8.53 3.17
CA ASP A 396 33.26 -7.93 3.60
C ASP A 396 34.41 -8.40 2.72
N ALA A 397 34.44 -9.68 2.38
CA ALA A 397 35.47 -10.28 1.55
C ALA A 397 35.44 -9.79 0.08
N HIS A 398 34.26 -9.62 -0.52
CA HIS A 398 34.14 -9.40 -1.96
C HIS A 398 33.58 -8.04 -2.36
N LEU A 399 32.66 -7.46 -1.60
CA LEU A 399 31.84 -6.32 -2.02
C LEU A 399 32.12 -5.02 -1.27
N ALA A 400 32.62 -5.09 -0.03
CA ALA A 400 32.83 -3.91 0.82
C ALA A 400 33.76 -2.87 0.19
N ARG A 401 34.81 -3.32 -0.50
CA ARG A 401 35.80 -2.48 -1.19
C ARG A 401 35.21 -1.58 -2.28
N LEU A 402 33.99 -1.85 -2.76
CA LEU A 402 33.33 -1.06 -3.80
C LEU A 402 32.80 0.28 -3.26
N GLY A 403 32.83 0.51 -1.95
CA GLY A 403 32.51 1.79 -1.32
C GLY A 403 31.05 2.23 -1.40
N TYR A 404 30.12 1.32 -1.77
CA TYR A 404 28.71 1.68 -1.82
C TYR A 404 28.12 1.89 -0.44
N ARG A 405 27.48 3.06 -0.23
CA ARG A 405 26.98 3.52 1.07
C ARG A 405 25.99 2.56 1.76
N VAL A 406 25.19 1.81 1.00
CA VAL A 406 24.11 0.98 1.55
C VAL A 406 24.43 -0.51 1.36
N ALA A 407 25.30 -1.06 2.21
CA ALA A 407 25.74 -2.47 2.20
C ALA A 407 24.58 -3.46 2.00
N LYS A 408 23.46 -3.25 2.69
CA LYS A 408 22.28 -4.12 2.61
C LYS A 408 21.66 -4.20 1.20
N SER A 409 21.64 -3.11 0.45
CA SER A 409 21.14 -3.11 -0.93
C SER A 409 22.08 -3.88 -1.86
N MET A 410 23.39 -3.77 -1.64
CA MET A 410 24.40 -4.49 -2.41
C MET A 410 24.36 -6.00 -2.13
N ARG A 411 24.26 -6.40 -0.87
CA ARG A 411 24.11 -7.80 -0.44
C ARG A 411 22.87 -8.45 -1.05
N ARG A 412 21.73 -7.74 -1.06
CA ARG A 412 20.48 -8.22 -1.66
C ARG A 412 20.58 -8.36 -3.17
N ALA A 413 21.15 -7.37 -3.85
CA ALA A 413 21.34 -7.42 -5.30
C ALA A 413 22.30 -8.54 -5.72
N GLY A 414 23.38 -8.73 -4.96
CA GLY A 414 24.31 -9.84 -5.18
C GLY A 414 23.62 -11.20 -5.07
N ALA A 415 22.77 -11.39 -4.05
CA ALA A 415 22.00 -12.62 -3.90
C ALA A 415 21.09 -12.89 -5.11
N VAL A 416 20.37 -11.87 -5.61
CA VAL A 416 19.50 -12.00 -6.79
C VAL A 416 20.30 -12.39 -8.04
N ILE A 417 21.44 -11.76 -8.26
CA ILE A 417 22.27 -12.03 -9.42
C ILE A 417 22.87 -13.45 -9.37
N LEU A 418 23.35 -13.88 -8.21
CA LEU A 418 23.89 -15.23 -8.04
C LEU A 418 22.81 -16.31 -8.28
N VAL A 419 21.58 -16.09 -7.79
CA VAL A 419 20.46 -16.99 -8.09
C VAL A 419 20.13 -16.98 -9.58
N GLN A 420 20.08 -15.81 -10.22
CA GLN A 420 19.85 -15.71 -11.67
C GLN A 420 20.94 -16.46 -12.46
N TRP A 421 22.19 -16.34 -12.07
CA TRP A 421 23.29 -17.07 -12.74
C TRP A 421 23.15 -18.58 -12.58
N ALA A 422 22.77 -19.07 -11.41
CA ALA A 422 22.64 -20.50 -11.16
C ALA A 422 21.37 -21.12 -11.80
N ALA A 423 20.25 -20.41 -11.77
CA ALA A 423 18.94 -20.91 -12.24
C ALA A 423 18.63 -20.52 -13.69
N GLY A 424 19.25 -19.47 -14.20
CA GLY A 424 18.79 -18.77 -15.40
C GLY A 424 17.53 -17.92 -15.12
N GLY A 425 16.83 -17.55 -16.17
CA GLY A 425 15.61 -16.75 -16.05
C GLY A 425 15.87 -15.27 -15.80
N SER A 426 14.89 -14.56 -15.29
CA SER A 426 14.99 -13.13 -15.02
C SER A 426 15.44 -12.84 -13.57
N MET A 427 16.00 -11.64 -13.33
CA MET A 427 16.25 -11.18 -11.95
C MET A 427 14.98 -11.10 -11.11
N GLY A 428 13.82 -10.89 -11.76
CA GLY A 428 12.53 -10.90 -11.10
C GLY A 428 12.15 -12.29 -10.56
N ASP A 429 12.40 -13.34 -11.35
CA ASP A 429 12.20 -14.73 -10.95
C ASP A 429 13.13 -15.10 -9.79
N ALA A 430 14.40 -14.70 -9.88
CA ALA A 430 15.39 -14.88 -8.82
C ALA A 430 14.99 -14.18 -7.51
N ALA A 431 14.51 -12.94 -7.60
CA ALA A 431 14.03 -12.20 -6.42
C ALA A 431 12.78 -12.85 -5.80
N SER A 432 11.88 -13.38 -6.61
CA SER A 432 10.71 -14.13 -6.13
C SER A 432 11.10 -15.44 -5.46
N TYR A 433 12.04 -16.18 -6.04
CA TYR A 433 12.62 -17.40 -5.45
C TYR A 433 13.22 -17.15 -4.05
N LEU A 434 13.90 -16.02 -3.89
CA LEU A 434 14.48 -15.62 -2.60
C LEU A 434 13.44 -15.08 -1.58
N GLY A 435 12.17 -14.94 -1.96
CA GLY A 435 11.13 -14.37 -1.10
C GLY A 435 11.25 -12.87 -0.83
N ILE A 436 12.08 -12.15 -1.58
CA ILE A 436 12.27 -10.69 -1.44
C ILE A 436 11.38 -9.88 -2.39
N ARG A 437 10.63 -10.55 -3.23
CA ARG A 437 9.68 -9.97 -4.17
C ARG A 437 8.46 -10.87 -4.31
N ALA A 438 7.26 -10.30 -4.16
CA ALA A 438 6.05 -11.04 -4.50
C ALA A 438 5.98 -11.32 -6.00
N PRO A 439 5.47 -12.49 -6.45
CA PRO A 439 5.25 -12.79 -7.86
C PRO A 439 4.47 -11.65 -8.54
N GLY A 440 4.88 -11.22 -9.73
CA GLY A 440 4.24 -10.11 -10.46
C GLY A 440 4.59 -8.70 -9.96
N SER A 441 5.29 -8.54 -8.84
CA SER A 441 5.68 -7.23 -8.33
C SER A 441 6.77 -6.59 -9.20
N THR A 442 6.57 -5.33 -9.60
CA THR A 442 7.56 -4.52 -10.36
C THR A 442 8.51 -3.73 -9.45
N HIS A 443 8.43 -3.89 -8.12
CA HIS A 443 9.31 -3.19 -7.21
C HIS A 443 10.76 -3.64 -7.41
N GLN A 444 11.63 -2.67 -7.64
CA GLN A 444 13.07 -2.93 -7.73
C GLN A 444 13.58 -3.40 -6.36
N TYR A 445 14.28 -4.52 -6.31
CA TYR A 445 14.86 -5.09 -5.09
C TYR A 445 16.01 -4.24 -4.51
N ALA A 446 16.65 -3.37 -5.33
CA ALA A 446 17.71 -2.46 -4.91
C ALA A 446 17.76 -1.19 -5.80
N PRO A 447 16.76 -0.27 -5.71
CA PRO A 447 16.66 0.88 -6.61
C PRO A 447 17.86 1.85 -6.50
N ASP A 448 18.39 2.03 -5.30
CA ASP A 448 19.52 2.94 -5.06
C ASP A 448 20.81 2.38 -5.63
N LEU A 449 21.03 1.06 -5.52
CA LEU A 449 22.18 0.38 -6.15
C LEU A 449 22.10 0.43 -7.68
N THR A 450 20.91 0.28 -8.27
CA THR A 450 20.74 0.39 -9.73
C THR A 450 21.14 1.77 -10.23
N ARG A 451 20.86 2.82 -9.45
CA ARG A 451 21.30 4.19 -9.76
C ARG A 451 22.83 4.32 -9.66
N TRP A 452 23.39 3.85 -8.56
CA TRP A 452 24.83 3.88 -8.32
C TRP A 452 25.64 3.12 -9.40
N LEU A 453 25.19 1.92 -9.78
CA LEU A 453 25.81 1.13 -10.85
C LEU A 453 25.73 1.82 -12.23
N ARG A 454 24.71 2.64 -12.46
CA ARG A 454 24.63 3.44 -13.69
C ARG A 454 25.70 4.53 -13.71
N ASP A 455 25.99 5.12 -12.58
CA ASP A 455 26.93 6.25 -12.46
C ASP A 455 28.40 5.76 -12.40
N HIS A 456 28.66 4.58 -11.82
CA HIS A 456 30.01 4.03 -11.58
C HIS A 456 30.38 2.85 -12.51
N GLY A 457 29.43 2.40 -13.33
CA GLY A 457 29.59 1.20 -14.15
C GLY A 457 29.38 -0.11 -13.37
N PRO A 458 28.84 -1.15 -14.04
CA PRO A 458 28.57 -2.45 -13.41
C PRO A 458 29.81 -3.38 -13.36
N GLY A 459 30.94 -3.00 -13.95
CA GLY A 459 32.09 -3.89 -14.18
C GLY A 459 32.67 -4.47 -12.89
N ASP A 460 33.05 -3.62 -11.97
CA ASP A 460 33.67 -4.01 -10.70
C ASP A 460 32.74 -4.82 -9.80
N PHE A 461 31.44 -4.43 -9.76
CA PHE A 461 30.44 -5.18 -9.02
C PHE A 461 30.22 -6.59 -9.60
N THR A 462 30.19 -6.69 -10.93
CA THR A 462 30.07 -7.98 -11.62
C THR A 462 31.32 -8.84 -11.43
N ALA A 463 32.50 -8.24 -11.46
CA ALA A 463 33.77 -8.95 -11.21
C ALA A 463 33.84 -9.48 -9.78
N ALA A 464 33.46 -8.66 -8.79
CA ALA A 464 33.38 -9.08 -7.39
C ALA A 464 32.40 -10.24 -7.17
N LEU A 465 31.24 -10.22 -7.82
CA LEU A 465 30.28 -11.32 -7.77
C LEU A 465 30.77 -12.59 -8.48
N ARG A 466 31.57 -12.47 -9.56
CA ARG A 466 32.21 -13.65 -10.21
C ARG A 466 33.23 -14.30 -9.28
N ASN A 467 34.00 -13.52 -8.55
CA ASN A 467 34.95 -14.05 -7.57
C ASN A 467 34.21 -14.79 -6.43
N LEU A 468 33.12 -14.20 -5.90
CA LEU A 468 32.27 -14.88 -4.90
C LEU A 468 31.66 -16.16 -5.50
N ALA A 469 31.16 -16.12 -6.73
CA ALA A 469 30.60 -17.29 -7.39
C ALA A 469 31.63 -18.41 -7.57
N ALA A 470 32.89 -18.10 -7.92
CA ALA A 470 33.97 -19.07 -8.02
C ALA A 470 34.32 -19.69 -6.66
N GLN A 471 34.31 -18.89 -5.58
CA GLN A 471 34.47 -19.42 -4.22
C GLN A 471 33.35 -20.40 -3.87
N LEU A 472 32.07 -20.04 -4.16
CA LEU A 472 30.93 -20.92 -3.90
C LEU A 472 30.98 -22.21 -4.75
N ASP A 473 31.48 -22.15 -5.98
CA ASP A 473 31.64 -23.33 -6.82
C ASP A 473 32.64 -24.35 -6.26
N SER A 474 33.62 -23.88 -5.49
CA SER A 474 34.68 -24.72 -4.89
C SER A 474 34.39 -25.13 -3.43
N ASP A 475 33.31 -24.60 -2.81
CA ASP A 475 32.98 -24.88 -1.42
C ASP A 475 32.13 -26.17 -1.29
N PRO A 476 32.69 -27.24 -0.67
CA PRO A 476 31.93 -28.48 -0.44
C PRO A 476 30.91 -28.39 0.68
N GLY A 477 30.98 -27.34 1.53
CA GLY A 477 30.18 -27.18 2.74
C GLY A 477 28.97 -26.24 2.60
N LEU A 478 28.45 -26.07 1.38
CA LEU A 478 27.38 -25.09 1.12
C LEU A 478 26.08 -25.38 1.88
N ILE A 479 25.62 -24.37 2.60
CA ILE A 479 24.37 -24.40 3.36
C ILE A 479 23.16 -24.38 2.40
N ASN A 480 22.13 -25.19 2.72
CA ASN A 480 20.85 -25.16 2.01
C ASN A 480 19.90 -24.11 2.61
N TYR A 481 20.04 -22.86 2.19
CA TYR A 481 19.18 -21.77 2.67
C TYR A 481 17.72 -21.89 2.21
N GLN A 482 17.42 -22.60 1.13
CA GLN A 482 16.03 -22.86 0.75
C GLN A 482 15.34 -23.71 1.80
N ARG A 483 15.99 -24.75 2.30
CA ARG A 483 15.48 -25.61 3.37
C ARG A 483 15.26 -24.81 4.65
N ARG A 484 16.21 -23.97 5.05
CA ARG A 484 16.05 -23.09 6.21
C ARG A 484 14.87 -22.14 6.04
N ARG A 485 14.68 -21.52 4.86
CA ARG A 485 13.52 -20.67 4.57
C ARG A 485 12.20 -21.44 4.63
N GLN A 486 12.16 -22.68 4.14
CA GLN A 486 10.97 -23.53 4.19
C GLN A 486 10.61 -23.94 5.61
N ALA A 487 11.58 -24.42 6.40
CA ALA A 487 11.39 -24.80 7.78
C ALA A 487 10.96 -23.62 8.67
N MET A 488 11.47 -22.43 8.40
CA MET A 488 11.19 -21.20 9.16
C MET A 488 10.01 -20.39 8.58
N ARG A 489 9.24 -20.94 7.64
CA ARG A 489 8.19 -20.19 6.94
C ARG A 489 7.12 -19.63 7.86
N GLU A 490 6.74 -20.39 8.88
CA GLU A 490 5.71 -20.03 9.85
C GLU A 490 6.27 -19.94 11.29
N TRP A 491 7.59 -20.07 11.41
CA TRP A 491 8.24 -20.11 12.71
C TRP A 491 8.19 -18.77 13.43
N CYS A 492 7.80 -18.81 14.69
CA CYS A 492 7.85 -17.68 15.60
C CYS A 492 8.39 -18.12 16.96
N LEU A 493 9.14 -17.24 17.62
CA LEU A 493 9.66 -17.49 18.96
C LEU A 493 8.50 -17.57 19.96
N GLY A 494 8.26 -18.78 20.50
CA GLY A 494 7.18 -19.06 21.44
C GLY A 494 7.37 -18.37 22.80
N PRO A 495 6.28 -18.12 23.54
CA PRO A 495 6.35 -17.48 24.88
C PRO A 495 7.22 -18.24 25.88
N GLY A 496 7.12 -19.58 25.90
CA GLY A 496 7.93 -20.44 26.82
C GLY A 496 9.43 -20.35 26.51
N THR A 497 9.82 -20.46 25.24
CA THR A 497 11.23 -20.31 24.85
C THR A 497 11.74 -18.90 25.14
N TRP A 498 10.90 -17.89 24.92
CA TRP A 498 11.22 -16.48 25.25
C TRP A 498 11.50 -16.35 26.76
N GLN A 499 10.65 -16.91 27.60
CA GLN A 499 10.83 -16.89 29.04
C GLN A 499 12.13 -17.59 29.43
N GLN A 500 12.41 -18.77 28.88
CA GLN A 500 13.66 -19.51 29.14
C GLN A 500 14.91 -18.70 28.76
N LEU A 501 14.88 -17.99 27.65
CA LEU A 501 15.99 -17.13 27.23
C LEU A 501 16.15 -15.92 28.14
N THR A 502 15.06 -15.27 28.53
CA THR A 502 15.12 -14.05 29.34
C THR A 502 15.46 -14.29 30.81
N THR A 503 15.13 -15.46 31.38
CA THR A 503 15.57 -15.85 32.74
C THR A 503 17.07 -16.11 32.84
N ARG A 504 17.76 -16.36 31.74
CA ARG A 504 19.23 -16.48 31.69
C ARG A 504 19.97 -15.14 31.67
N LEU A 505 19.26 -14.03 31.49
CA LEU A 505 19.88 -12.70 31.51
C LEU A 505 20.24 -12.30 32.93
N ALA A 506 21.47 -11.81 33.13
CA ALA A 506 21.87 -11.27 34.41
C ALA A 506 21.04 -10.04 34.79
N PRO A 507 20.71 -9.82 36.05
CA PRO A 507 20.05 -8.62 36.53
C PRO A 507 20.85 -7.37 36.12
N VAL A 508 20.16 -6.35 35.60
CA VAL A 508 20.79 -5.09 35.27
C VAL A 508 21.00 -4.27 36.54
N PRO A 509 22.21 -3.79 36.83
CA PRO A 509 22.42 -2.89 37.96
C PRO A 509 21.59 -1.59 37.80
N GLY A 510 20.87 -1.21 38.87
CA GLY A 510 20.12 0.05 38.91
C GLY A 510 18.60 -0.12 39.07
N PRO A 511 17.88 0.99 39.32
CA PRO A 511 16.44 0.97 39.61
C PRO A 511 15.56 0.67 38.41
N VAL A 512 16.07 0.86 37.18
CA VAL A 512 15.31 0.67 35.95
C VAL A 512 15.67 -0.67 35.32
N GLN A 513 14.75 -1.62 35.42
CA GLN A 513 14.89 -2.92 34.77
C GLN A 513 14.40 -2.88 33.32
N PRO A 514 15.05 -3.59 32.37
CA PRO A 514 14.59 -3.66 30.99
C PRO A 514 13.25 -4.39 30.92
N VAL A 515 12.27 -3.76 30.27
CA VAL A 515 10.96 -4.37 30.06
C VAL A 515 11.06 -5.39 28.90
N LEU A 516 11.09 -6.68 29.22
CA LEU A 516 11.13 -7.79 28.25
C LEU A 516 9.73 -8.32 27.96
N ASN A 517 8.88 -7.47 27.43
CA ASN A 517 7.47 -7.77 27.11
C ASN A 517 7.32 -8.51 25.76
N ASP A 518 6.08 -8.82 25.40
CA ASP A 518 5.73 -9.49 24.14
C ASP A 518 6.24 -8.74 22.89
N ARG A 519 6.23 -7.42 22.92
CA ARG A 519 6.81 -6.58 21.87
C ARG A 519 8.31 -6.86 21.64
N LYS A 520 9.06 -7.12 22.71
CA LYS A 520 10.48 -7.49 22.62
C LYS A 520 10.64 -8.91 22.11
N ARG A 521 9.77 -9.84 22.52
CA ARG A 521 9.73 -11.21 22.00
C ARG A 521 9.53 -11.22 20.47
N GLN A 522 8.61 -10.40 19.96
CA GLN A 522 8.35 -10.29 18.54
C GLN A 522 9.58 -9.81 17.75
N ALA A 523 10.30 -8.83 18.29
CA ALA A 523 11.54 -8.36 17.67
C ALA A 523 12.66 -9.42 17.73
N ALA A 524 12.76 -10.15 18.84
CA ALA A 524 13.67 -11.27 18.99
C ALA A 524 13.34 -12.42 18.02
N SER A 525 12.05 -12.71 17.80
CA SER A 525 11.59 -13.66 16.79
C SER A 525 12.07 -13.28 15.39
N ALA A 526 11.85 -12.04 14.98
CA ALA A 526 12.31 -11.55 13.68
C ALA A 526 13.86 -11.56 13.56
N PHE A 527 14.57 -11.32 14.66
CA PHE A 527 16.03 -11.41 14.70
C PHE A 527 16.51 -12.85 14.48
N THR A 528 15.99 -13.80 15.23
CA THR A 528 16.37 -15.22 15.13
C THR A 528 16.03 -15.79 13.76
N TRP A 529 14.84 -15.46 13.25
CA TRP A 529 14.46 -15.85 11.88
C TRP A 529 15.44 -15.32 10.83
N ALA A 530 15.78 -14.04 10.89
CA ALA A 530 16.71 -13.43 9.94
C ALA A 530 18.12 -14.01 10.09
N TYR A 531 18.54 -14.34 11.29
CA TYR A 531 19.82 -14.98 11.55
C TYR A 531 19.90 -16.38 10.92
N VAL A 532 18.91 -17.23 11.17
CA VAL A 532 18.87 -18.61 10.66
C VAL A 532 18.74 -18.66 9.13
N THR A 533 17.86 -17.85 8.56
CA THR A 533 17.55 -17.86 7.12
C THR A 533 18.47 -16.97 6.28
N GLN A 534 19.31 -16.15 6.92
CA GLN A 534 20.03 -15.05 6.29
C GLN A 534 19.08 -14.21 5.41
N GLY A 535 17.91 -13.87 5.96
CA GLY A 535 16.89 -13.04 5.36
C GLY A 535 16.84 -11.64 5.98
N GLU A 536 15.96 -10.80 5.45
CA GLU A 536 15.71 -9.50 6.07
C GLU A 536 14.57 -9.60 7.09
N PRO A 537 14.70 -9.01 8.29
CA PRO A 537 13.69 -9.09 9.35
C PRO A 537 12.28 -8.69 8.94
N ARG A 538 12.17 -7.79 7.95
CA ARG A 538 10.88 -7.34 7.42
C ARG A 538 10.07 -8.45 6.73
N PHE A 539 10.72 -9.55 6.35
CA PHE A 539 10.08 -10.73 5.74
C PHE A 539 9.88 -11.87 6.74
N ALA A 540 10.27 -11.68 8.00
CA ALA A 540 10.04 -12.68 9.05
C ALA A 540 8.53 -12.94 9.22
N PRO A 541 8.14 -14.21 9.49
CA PRO A 541 6.75 -14.58 9.70
C PRO A 541 6.12 -13.78 10.83
N HIS A 542 4.82 -13.71 10.77
CA HIS A 542 4.02 -12.92 11.69
C HIS A 542 3.19 -13.88 12.53
N PRO A 543 3.21 -13.81 13.86
CA PRO A 543 2.42 -14.68 14.71
C PRO A 543 0.97 -14.21 14.77
N ILE A 544 0.35 -13.91 13.62
CA ILE A 544 -1.03 -13.49 13.61
C ILE A 544 -1.92 -14.70 13.53
N GLN A 545 -2.74 -14.86 14.55
CA GLN A 545 -4.05 -15.46 14.40
C GLN A 545 -4.92 -14.44 13.60
N ASP A 546 -5.65 -14.88 12.61
CA ASP A 546 -6.55 -14.06 11.79
C ASP A 546 -7.57 -13.22 12.61
N SER A 547 -7.68 -13.50 13.90
CA SER A 547 -8.54 -12.84 14.88
C SER A 547 -7.95 -11.56 15.52
N GLN A 548 -6.69 -11.19 15.25
CA GLN A 548 -6.08 -10.01 15.87
C GLN A 548 -6.53 -8.72 15.16
N PRO A 549 -6.92 -7.65 15.91
CA PRO A 549 -7.31 -6.38 15.30
C PRO A 549 -6.20 -5.78 14.42
N GLY A 550 -6.56 -5.19 13.29
CA GLY A 550 -5.63 -4.54 12.36
C GLY A 550 -4.66 -3.52 12.99
N PRO A 551 -5.06 -2.75 14.04
CA PRO A 551 -4.14 -1.89 14.79
C PRO A 551 -2.99 -2.65 15.47
N VAL A 552 -3.26 -3.84 16.02
CA VAL A 552 -2.23 -4.69 16.65
C VAL A 552 -1.25 -5.20 15.60
N GLN A 553 -1.74 -5.57 14.43
CA GLN A 553 -0.91 -5.99 13.29
C GLN A 553 0.01 -4.86 12.81
N ARG A 554 -0.49 -3.63 12.73
CA ARG A 554 0.30 -2.44 12.33
C ARG A 554 1.38 -2.11 13.35
N ASP A 555 1.04 -2.15 14.62
CA ASP A 555 2.00 -1.93 15.71
C ASP A 555 3.11 -2.99 15.67
N TRP A 556 2.77 -4.21 15.39
CA TRP A 556 3.73 -5.29 15.27
C TRP A 556 4.69 -5.09 14.09
N ALA A 557 4.20 -4.73 12.91
CA ALA A 557 5.02 -4.42 11.74
C ALA A 557 5.98 -3.24 11.99
N ARG A 558 5.50 -2.20 12.70
CA ARG A 558 6.31 -1.05 13.09
C ARG A 558 7.38 -1.43 14.10
N ASN A 559 7.03 -2.24 15.08
CA ASN A 559 7.91 -2.66 16.17
C ASN A 559 9.03 -3.57 15.68
N ARG A 560 8.81 -4.40 14.65
CA ARG A 560 9.87 -5.17 14.00
C ARG A 560 11.03 -4.29 13.52
N SER A 561 10.72 -3.16 12.90
CA SER A 561 11.73 -2.25 12.38
C SER A 561 12.46 -1.49 13.49
N SER A 562 11.73 -0.96 14.48
CA SER A 562 12.30 -0.09 15.52
C SER A 562 13.13 -0.82 16.56
N THR A 563 12.71 -2.03 16.97
CA THR A 563 13.42 -2.81 18.01
C THR A 563 14.63 -3.55 17.45
N TRP A 564 14.65 -3.78 16.12
CA TRP A 564 15.80 -4.37 15.45
C TRP A 564 17.08 -3.56 15.65
N SER A 565 17.00 -2.23 15.61
CA SER A 565 18.18 -1.37 15.80
C SER A 565 18.84 -1.54 17.17
N LEU A 566 18.07 -1.87 18.20
CA LEU A 566 18.60 -2.10 19.56
C LEU A 566 19.34 -3.44 19.68
N LEU A 567 18.86 -4.49 19.00
CA LEU A 567 19.53 -5.78 18.96
C LEU A 567 20.77 -5.79 18.05
N THR A 568 20.80 -4.97 17.01
CA THR A 568 21.93 -4.90 16.08
C THR A 568 23.02 -3.90 16.49
N ARG A 569 22.69 -2.93 17.36
CA ARG A 569 23.62 -1.90 17.87
C ARG A 569 23.60 -1.89 19.40
N PRO A 570 24.18 -2.90 20.05
CA PRO A 570 24.07 -3.07 21.50
C PRO A 570 24.84 -2.02 22.34
N GLY A 571 25.65 -1.17 21.73
CA GLY A 571 26.66 -0.33 22.40
C GLY A 571 26.23 0.61 23.53
N ARG A 572 24.91 0.81 23.77
CA ARG A 572 24.38 1.56 24.92
C ARG A 572 23.63 0.70 25.95
N PHE A 573 23.32 -0.55 25.63
CA PHE A 573 22.44 -1.38 26.46
C PHE A 573 23.03 -2.79 26.58
N ILE A 574 23.84 -3.01 27.60
CA ILE A 574 24.56 -4.27 27.85
C ILE A 574 23.60 -5.48 27.83
N HIS A 575 22.42 -5.37 28.42
CA HIS A 575 21.41 -6.44 28.43
C HIS A 575 20.91 -6.85 27.03
N TYR A 576 20.92 -5.94 26.04
CA TYR A 576 20.58 -6.33 24.65
C TYR A 576 21.74 -7.05 23.96
N ALA A 577 22.98 -6.82 24.37
CA ALA A 577 24.12 -7.58 23.89
C ALA A 577 24.06 -9.03 24.37
N GLU A 578 23.76 -9.24 25.66
CA GLU A 578 23.56 -10.56 26.24
C GLU A 578 22.36 -11.28 25.62
N LEU A 579 21.22 -10.60 25.49
CA LEU A 579 20.05 -11.14 24.81
C LEU A 579 20.38 -11.54 23.36
N ARG A 580 21.12 -10.72 22.63
CA ARG A 580 21.57 -11.03 21.28
C ARG A 580 22.40 -12.31 21.23
N LYS A 581 23.33 -12.48 22.17
CA LYS A 581 24.15 -13.68 22.27
C LYS A 581 23.29 -14.94 22.48
N LEU A 582 22.34 -14.89 23.41
CA LEU A 582 21.41 -15.98 23.66
C LEU A 582 20.53 -16.31 22.45
N LEU A 583 20.09 -15.29 21.70
CA LEU A 583 19.30 -15.48 20.47
C LEU A 583 20.14 -16.09 19.34
N ILE A 584 21.44 -15.76 19.25
CA ILE A 584 22.38 -16.36 18.30
C ILE A 584 22.58 -17.84 18.66
N GLU A 585 22.88 -18.17 19.93
CA GLU A 585 23.02 -19.55 20.39
C GLU A 585 21.76 -20.40 20.13
N HIS A 586 20.59 -19.79 20.31
CA HIS A 586 19.31 -20.44 19.97
C HIS A 586 19.14 -20.63 18.45
N GLY A 587 19.51 -19.62 17.67
CA GLY A 587 19.47 -19.67 16.21
C GLY A 587 20.44 -20.71 15.63
N ASP A 588 21.63 -20.86 16.21
CA ASP A 588 22.60 -21.88 15.79
C ASP A 588 22.06 -23.30 16.02
N ARG A 589 21.40 -23.55 17.17
CA ARG A 589 20.73 -24.82 17.42
C ARG A 589 19.64 -25.10 16.39
N LEU A 590 18.75 -24.15 16.16
CA LEU A 590 17.70 -24.27 15.15
C LEU A 590 18.27 -24.52 13.74
N ALA A 591 19.34 -23.82 13.37
CA ALA A 591 19.99 -24.01 12.09
C ALA A 591 20.56 -25.43 11.94
N LYS A 592 21.23 -25.93 12.97
CA LYS A 592 21.75 -27.31 13.02
C LYS A 592 20.61 -28.33 12.93
N ASP A 593 19.58 -28.19 13.71
CA ASP A 593 18.42 -29.09 13.68
C ASP A 593 17.79 -29.15 12.29
N ILE A 594 17.62 -27.99 11.61
CA ILE A 594 17.09 -27.92 10.25
C ILE A 594 18.05 -28.58 9.24
N ASP A 595 19.34 -28.33 9.34
CA ASP A 595 20.32 -28.84 8.38
C ASP A 595 20.49 -30.37 8.51
N TYR A 596 20.38 -30.95 9.74
CA TYR A 596 20.52 -32.38 9.99
C TYR A 596 19.21 -33.20 9.87
N SER A 597 18.05 -32.56 9.92
CA SER A 597 16.74 -33.27 9.86
C SER A 597 16.37 -33.82 8.47
N GLY A 598 17.25 -33.94 7.55
CA GLY A 598 17.07 -34.45 6.20
C GLY A 598 18.30 -34.97 5.59
#